data_bc0375fa631cd3af52b1367d34a6dad7
#
_entry.id   bc0375fa631cd3af52b1367d34a6dad7
#
_cell.length_a   1.000
_cell.length_b   1.000
_cell.length_c   1.000
_cell.angle_alpha   90.00
_cell.angle_beta   90.00
_cell.angle_gamma   90.00
#
_symmetry.space_group_name_H-M   'P 1'
#
loop_
_entity.id
_entity.type
_entity.pdbx_description
1 polymer ?
#
loop_
_entity_poly.entity_id
_entity_poly.type
_entity_poly.pdbx_seq_one_letter_code
_entity_poly.pdbx_strand_id
1 'polypeptide(L)'
;MTICLFIYTIWPNGQNLRPDLDALGRDNIFIDILRNLYRTDTNTNVCPSIHVFNSIGACIAVFHTESLKNKKWITIPTLILTILISLSTAFLKQHSIFDGICAGLLASVLYLLVYVPDYAKLKLKRQERLNSPS
;
A
#
# COMPACT_ATOMS: atom_id res chain seq x y z
N MET A 1 -1.41 4.53 6.84
CA MET A 1 -2.67 5.28 6.66
C MET A 1 -2.52 6.74 7.08
N THR A 2 -2.14 7.04 8.32
CA THR A 2 -2.03 8.41 8.87
C THR A 2 -1.17 9.35 8.04
N ILE A 3 -0.04 8.86 7.51
CA ILE A 3 0.89 9.66 6.68
C ILE A 3 0.24 10.11 5.37
N CYS A 4 -0.50 9.22 4.69
CA CYS A 4 -1.22 9.59 3.48
C CYS A 4 -2.31 10.64 3.76
N LEU A 5 -3.05 10.48 4.87
CA LEU A 5 -4.04 11.46 5.29
C LEU A 5 -3.40 12.81 5.60
N PHE A 6 -2.23 12.83 6.23
CA PHE A 6 -1.48 14.06 6.49
C PHE A 6 -1.05 14.74 5.19
N ILE A 7 -0.55 13.97 4.21
CA ILE A 7 -0.21 14.50 2.88
C ILE A 7 -1.44 15.10 2.20
N TYR A 8 -2.60 14.45 2.26
CA TYR A 8 -3.85 14.95 1.68
C TYR A 8 -4.32 16.26 2.33
N THR A 9 -4.05 16.43 3.62
CA THR A 9 -4.40 17.67 4.34
C THR A 9 -3.54 18.86 3.88
N ILE A 10 -2.25 18.61 3.59
CA ILE A 10 -1.32 19.64 3.13
C ILE A 10 -1.44 19.90 1.63
N TRP A 11 -1.67 18.83 0.85
CA TRP A 11 -1.73 18.89 -0.60
C TRP A 11 -2.97 18.16 -1.09
N PRO A 12 -4.15 18.77 -1.03
CA PRO A 12 -5.37 18.19 -1.60
C PRO A 12 -5.19 18.04 -3.11
N ASN A 13 -5.43 16.84 -3.60
CA ASN A 13 -5.29 16.49 -5.02
C ASN A 13 -6.50 15.70 -5.48
N GLY A 14 -6.72 15.66 -6.79
CA GLY A 14 -7.83 14.95 -7.39
C GLY A 14 -7.51 14.52 -8.82
N GLN A 15 -8.24 13.53 -9.30
CA GLN A 15 -8.12 13.02 -10.67
C GLN A 15 -9.49 12.86 -11.30
N ASN A 16 -9.54 13.00 -12.61
CA ASN A 16 -10.76 12.78 -13.41
C ASN A 16 -10.52 11.66 -14.44
N LEU A 17 -10.11 10.48 -13.95
CA LEU A 17 -9.79 9.31 -14.78
C LEU A 17 -10.99 8.37 -14.96
N ARG A 18 -12.06 8.56 -14.18
CA ARG A 18 -13.21 7.66 -14.18
C ARG A 18 -14.01 7.85 -15.45
N PRO A 19 -14.29 6.76 -16.20
CA PRO A 19 -15.17 6.83 -17.36
C PRO A 19 -16.61 7.13 -16.91
N ASP A 20 -17.35 7.81 -17.79
CA ASP A 20 -18.79 7.96 -17.62
C ASP A 20 -19.45 6.59 -17.85
N LEU A 21 -20.00 6.01 -16.80
CA LEU A 21 -20.63 4.69 -16.84
C LEU A 21 -21.95 4.73 -17.61
N ASP A 22 -22.63 5.87 -17.63
CA ASP A 22 -23.90 6.04 -18.32
C ASP A 22 -23.68 6.14 -19.86
N ALA A 23 -22.52 6.65 -20.28
CA ALA A 23 -22.13 6.69 -21.69
C ALA A 23 -21.79 5.31 -22.26
N LEU A 24 -21.50 4.30 -21.44
CA LEU A 24 -21.19 2.95 -21.89
C LEU A 24 -22.42 2.16 -22.38
N GLY A 25 -23.65 2.63 -22.06
CA GLY A 25 -24.90 2.03 -22.53
C GLY A 25 -25.11 0.56 -22.18
N ARG A 26 -24.44 0.06 -21.14
CA ARG A 26 -24.54 -1.32 -20.66
C ARG A 26 -25.00 -1.33 -19.22
N ASP A 27 -26.14 -1.93 -18.97
CA ASP A 27 -26.64 -2.18 -17.61
C ASP A 27 -26.39 -3.65 -17.25
N ASN A 28 -25.46 -3.86 -16.32
CA ASN A 28 -25.23 -5.17 -15.72
C ASN A 28 -24.78 -5.00 -14.26
N ILE A 29 -24.83 -6.08 -13.50
CA ILE A 29 -24.52 -6.10 -12.08
C ILE A 29 -23.11 -5.53 -11.75
N PHE A 30 -22.15 -5.68 -12.67
CA PHE A 30 -20.79 -5.17 -12.49
C PHE A 30 -20.76 -3.64 -12.58
N ILE A 31 -21.56 -3.04 -13.47
CA ILE A 31 -21.68 -1.59 -13.61
C ILE A 31 -22.35 -0.99 -12.36
N ASP A 32 -23.34 -1.68 -11.79
CA ASP A 32 -23.98 -1.22 -10.56
C ASP A 32 -23.04 -1.27 -9.38
N ILE A 33 -22.23 -2.33 -9.27
CA ILE A 33 -21.17 -2.42 -8.26
C ILE A 33 -20.15 -1.28 -8.45
N LEU A 34 -19.72 -1.02 -9.67
CA LEU A 34 -18.77 0.03 -9.99
C LEU A 34 -19.33 1.42 -9.72
N ARG A 35 -20.62 1.65 -10.03
CA ARG A 35 -21.34 2.90 -9.72
C ARG A 35 -21.40 3.16 -8.22
N ASN A 36 -21.71 2.14 -7.43
CA ASN A 36 -21.69 2.23 -5.98
C ASN A 36 -20.29 2.48 -5.43
N LEU A 37 -19.28 1.82 -5.99
CA LEU A 37 -17.88 2.03 -5.63
C LEU A 37 -17.46 3.48 -5.89
N TYR A 38 -17.78 4.03 -7.06
CA TYR A 38 -17.46 5.42 -7.42
C TYR A 38 -18.20 6.47 -6.60
N ARG A 39 -19.38 6.14 -6.05
CA ARG A 39 -20.11 7.01 -5.13
C ARG A 39 -19.48 7.05 -3.74
N THR A 40 -18.98 5.90 -3.28
CA THR A 40 -18.40 5.76 -1.94
C THR A 40 -16.96 6.29 -1.89
N ASP A 41 -16.20 6.01 -2.93
CA ASP A 41 -14.81 6.43 -3.05
C ASP A 41 -14.72 7.65 -3.97
N THR A 42 -14.47 8.81 -3.39
CA THR A 42 -14.38 10.07 -4.14
C THR A 42 -13.09 10.13 -4.96
N ASN A 43 -13.09 10.89 -6.06
CA ASN A 43 -11.91 11.11 -6.90
C ASN A 43 -11.00 12.25 -6.38
N THR A 44 -11.09 12.56 -5.10
CA THR A 44 -10.25 13.52 -4.38
C THR A 44 -9.26 12.81 -3.47
N ASN A 45 -8.10 13.43 -3.22
CA ASN A 45 -7.06 12.90 -2.35
C ASN A 45 -6.55 11.51 -2.80
N VAL A 46 -6.15 11.43 -4.05
CA VAL A 46 -5.78 10.16 -4.71
C VAL A 46 -4.28 9.85 -4.66
N CYS A 47 -3.43 10.85 -4.55
CA CYS A 47 -1.97 10.68 -4.51
C CYS A 47 -1.38 11.03 -3.14
N PRO A 48 -0.58 10.13 -2.51
CA PRO A 48 -0.26 8.75 -2.89
C PRO A 48 -1.41 7.78 -2.60
N SER A 49 -1.52 6.69 -3.37
CA SER A 49 -2.58 5.71 -3.18
C SER A 49 -2.54 5.05 -1.80
N ILE A 50 -3.57 5.32 -0.99
CA ILE A 50 -3.68 4.77 0.37
C ILE A 50 -3.84 3.23 0.35
N HIS A 51 -4.52 2.69 -0.66
CA HIS A 51 -4.72 1.25 -0.82
C HIS A 51 -3.41 0.54 -1.11
N VAL A 52 -2.62 1.06 -2.05
CA VAL A 52 -1.30 0.51 -2.40
C VAL A 52 -0.35 0.66 -1.22
N PHE A 53 -0.29 1.83 -0.60
CA PHE A 53 0.57 2.10 0.55
C PHE A 53 0.29 1.14 1.73
N ASN A 54 -0.98 0.99 2.12
CA ASN A 54 -1.36 0.11 3.22
C ASN A 54 -1.09 -1.37 2.90
N SER A 55 -1.34 -1.79 1.66
CA SER A 55 -1.07 -3.17 1.22
C SER A 55 0.42 -3.50 1.27
N ILE A 56 1.28 -2.59 0.81
CA ILE A 56 2.73 -2.73 0.91
C ILE A 56 3.16 -2.77 2.38
N GLY A 57 2.64 -1.86 3.21
CA GLY A 57 2.94 -1.82 4.64
C GLY A 57 2.56 -3.11 5.37
N ALA A 58 1.39 -3.66 5.09
CA ALA A 58 0.95 -4.95 5.63
C ALA A 58 1.85 -6.10 5.16
N CYS A 59 2.24 -6.11 3.88
CA CYS A 59 3.15 -7.09 3.32
C CYS A 59 4.52 -7.03 4.03
N ILE A 60 5.10 -5.85 4.18
CA ILE A 60 6.37 -5.65 4.91
C ILE A 60 6.26 -6.15 6.36
N ALA A 61 5.18 -5.82 7.05
CA ALA A 61 4.95 -6.26 8.43
C ALA A 61 4.92 -7.78 8.56
N VAL A 62 4.24 -8.48 7.66
CA VAL A 62 4.19 -9.95 7.63
C VAL A 62 5.58 -10.56 7.39
N PHE A 63 6.36 -10.00 6.45
CA PHE A 63 7.70 -10.49 6.14
C PHE A 63 8.74 -10.22 7.25
N HIS A 64 8.51 -9.22 8.10
CA HIS A 64 9.40 -8.86 9.22
C HIS A 64 8.99 -9.49 10.55
N THR A 65 7.78 -10.00 10.67
CA THR A 65 7.31 -10.66 11.91
C THR A 65 7.92 -12.05 12.02
N GLU A 66 8.72 -12.28 13.07
CA GLU A 66 9.42 -13.54 13.33
C GLU A 66 8.51 -14.77 13.28
N SER A 67 7.28 -14.65 13.80
CA SER A 67 6.30 -15.74 13.81
C SER A 67 5.67 -16.03 12.45
N LEU A 68 5.72 -15.09 11.52
CA LEU A 68 5.00 -15.15 10.24
C LEU A 68 5.93 -15.32 9.03
N LYS A 69 7.13 -14.73 9.07
CA LYS A 69 8.08 -14.69 7.94
C LYS A 69 8.41 -16.06 7.35
N ASN A 70 8.47 -17.11 8.19
CA ASN A 70 8.79 -18.47 7.77
C ASN A 70 7.57 -19.28 7.33
N LYS A 71 6.35 -18.75 7.52
CA LYS A 71 5.11 -19.43 7.14
C LYS A 71 4.72 -19.07 5.71
N LYS A 72 5.21 -19.84 4.74
CA LYS A 72 4.90 -19.65 3.31
C LYS A 72 3.39 -19.58 3.01
N TRP A 73 2.58 -20.26 3.80
CA TRP A 73 1.12 -20.22 3.72
C TRP A 73 0.52 -18.83 3.98
N ILE A 74 1.22 -17.96 4.71
CA ILE A 74 0.78 -16.60 5.01
C ILE A 74 1.48 -15.60 4.10
N THR A 75 2.80 -15.73 3.92
CA THR A 75 3.60 -14.78 3.15
C THR A 75 3.24 -14.75 1.66
N ILE A 76 3.02 -15.93 1.05
CA ILE A 76 2.67 -16.01 -0.38
C ILE A 76 1.29 -15.39 -0.67
N PRO A 77 0.20 -15.75 0.05
CA PRO A 77 -1.09 -15.11 -0.16
C PRO A 77 -1.08 -13.60 0.10
N THR A 78 -0.33 -13.14 1.11
CA THR A 78 -0.21 -11.71 1.40
C THR A 78 0.46 -10.96 0.24
N LEU A 79 1.51 -11.52 -0.33
CA LEU A 79 2.16 -10.92 -1.50
C LEU A 79 1.22 -10.87 -2.71
N ILE A 80 0.56 -11.99 -3.00
CA ILE A 80 -0.42 -12.07 -4.11
C ILE A 80 -1.53 -11.03 -3.90
N LEU A 81 -2.08 -10.94 -2.69
CA LEU A 81 -3.14 -9.99 -2.37
C LEU A 81 -2.67 -8.53 -2.54
N THR A 82 -1.45 -8.21 -2.12
CA THR A 82 -0.85 -6.88 -2.31
C THR A 82 -0.78 -6.51 -3.79
N ILE A 83 -0.35 -7.45 -4.64
CA ILE A 83 -0.29 -7.25 -6.09
C ILE A 83 -1.70 -7.08 -6.68
N LEU A 84 -2.65 -7.92 -6.29
CA LEU A 84 -4.03 -7.86 -6.78
C LEU A 84 -4.71 -6.54 -6.39
N ILE A 85 -4.53 -6.07 -5.14
CA ILE A 85 -5.07 -4.77 -4.70
C ILE A 85 -4.46 -3.64 -5.54
N SER A 86 -3.15 -3.65 -5.74
CA SER A 86 -2.45 -2.62 -6.51
C SER A 86 -2.92 -2.57 -7.97
N LEU A 87 -3.10 -3.74 -8.61
CA LEU A 87 -3.63 -3.83 -9.96
C LEU A 87 -5.11 -3.42 -10.02
N SER A 88 -5.92 -3.85 -9.06
CA SER A 88 -7.35 -3.52 -8.99
C SER A 88 -7.58 -2.01 -8.96
N THR A 89 -6.83 -1.28 -8.13
CA THR A 89 -6.98 0.19 -8.01
C THR A 89 -6.65 0.91 -9.33
N ALA A 90 -5.68 0.41 -10.09
CA ALA A 90 -5.33 0.94 -11.40
C ALA A 90 -6.39 0.60 -12.47
N PHE A 91 -6.87 -0.67 -12.52
CA PHE A 91 -7.89 -1.10 -13.48
C PHE A 91 -9.24 -0.43 -13.27
N LEU A 92 -9.63 -0.24 -12.01
CA LEU A 92 -10.89 0.44 -11.67
C LEU A 92 -10.81 1.97 -11.83
N LYS A 93 -9.70 2.50 -12.34
CA LYS A 93 -9.50 3.95 -12.54
C LYS A 93 -9.69 4.78 -11.26
N GLN A 94 -9.52 4.17 -10.09
CA GLN A 94 -9.54 4.85 -8.81
C GLN A 94 -8.26 5.65 -8.59
N HIS A 95 -7.12 5.10 -9.06
CA HIS A 95 -5.80 5.72 -8.97
C HIS A 95 -5.07 5.60 -10.30
N SER A 96 -4.21 6.58 -10.59
CA SER A 96 -3.28 6.46 -11.71
C SER A 96 -2.10 5.55 -11.33
N ILE A 97 -1.41 5.04 -12.34
CA ILE A 97 -0.15 4.29 -12.13
C ILE A 97 0.86 5.16 -11.36
N PHE A 98 0.84 6.47 -11.60
CA PHE A 98 1.70 7.43 -10.91
C PHE A 98 1.44 7.46 -9.40
N ASP A 99 0.18 7.42 -8.95
CA ASP A 99 -0.17 7.39 -7.52
C ASP A 99 0.31 6.12 -6.83
N GLY A 100 0.28 5.00 -7.57
CA GLY A 100 0.84 3.73 -7.12
C GLY A 100 2.37 3.79 -6.95
N ILE A 101 3.07 4.42 -7.91
CA ILE A 101 4.52 4.63 -7.82
C ILE A 101 4.87 5.53 -6.63
N CYS A 102 4.15 6.63 -6.44
CA CYS A 102 4.33 7.52 -5.29
C CYS A 102 4.13 6.78 -3.96
N ALA A 103 3.11 5.93 -3.87
CA ALA A 103 2.86 5.11 -2.69
C ALA A 103 3.99 4.10 -2.44
N GLY A 104 4.52 3.48 -3.49
CA GLY A 104 5.67 2.58 -3.42
C GLY A 104 6.95 3.27 -2.96
N LEU A 105 7.25 4.46 -3.51
CA LEU A 105 8.38 5.27 -3.09
C LEU A 105 8.26 5.69 -1.62
N LEU A 106 7.09 6.17 -1.21
CA LEU A 106 6.82 6.55 0.18
C LEU A 106 6.99 5.35 1.12
N ALA A 107 6.46 4.19 0.77
CA ALA A 107 6.63 2.96 1.54
C ALA A 107 8.10 2.55 1.64
N SER A 108 8.88 2.69 0.56
CA SER A 108 10.31 2.40 0.54
C SER A 108 11.12 3.33 1.45
N VAL A 109 10.84 4.62 1.41
CA VAL A 109 11.48 5.61 2.29
C VAL A 109 11.19 5.30 3.74
N LEU A 110 9.93 5.03 4.09
CA LEU A 110 9.54 4.68 5.46
C LEU A 110 10.15 3.34 5.90
N TYR A 111 10.25 2.37 5.00
CA TYR A 111 10.95 1.12 5.27
C TYR A 111 12.41 1.38 5.65
N LEU A 112 13.12 2.19 4.88
CA LEU A 112 14.50 2.53 5.16
C LEU A 112 14.66 3.28 6.50
N LEU A 113 13.75 4.20 6.82
CA LEU A 113 13.81 4.98 8.04
C LEU A 113 13.49 4.17 9.30
N VAL A 114 12.60 3.19 9.21
CA VAL A 114 12.13 2.41 10.36
C VAL A 114 12.97 1.15 10.55
N TYR A 115 13.16 0.36 9.51
CA TYR A 115 13.74 -0.97 9.63
C TYR A 115 15.28 -0.99 9.57
N VAL A 116 15.90 -0.11 8.80
CA VAL A 116 17.38 -0.11 8.68
C VAL A 116 18.07 0.27 9.99
N PRO A 117 17.64 1.31 10.75
CA PRO A 117 18.22 1.63 12.03
C PRO A 117 18.06 0.50 13.06
N ASP A 118 16.92 -0.19 13.06
CA ASP A 118 16.68 -1.31 13.98
C ASP A 118 17.58 -2.51 13.67
N TYR A 119 17.81 -2.83 12.40
CA TYR A 119 18.78 -3.86 12.01
C TYR A 119 20.20 -3.52 12.46
N ALA A 120 20.61 -2.27 12.31
CA ALA A 120 21.92 -1.83 12.76
C ALA A 120 22.09 -1.96 14.27
N LYS A 121 21.10 -1.54 15.06
CA LYS A 121 21.09 -1.67 16.52
C LYS A 121 21.10 -3.14 16.98
N LEU A 122 20.35 -4.01 16.33
CA LEU A 122 20.32 -5.44 16.64
C LEU A 122 21.65 -6.11 16.34
N LYS A 123 22.29 -5.73 15.23
CA LYS A 123 23.61 -6.25 14.84
C LYS A 123 24.68 -5.83 15.84
N LEU A 124 24.68 -4.58 16.30
CA LEU A 124 25.59 -4.07 17.31
C LEU A 124 25.40 -4.80 18.65
N LYS A 125 24.17 -4.92 19.15
CA LYS A 125 23.86 -5.66 20.38
C LYS A 125 24.32 -7.13 20.30
N ARG A 126 24.20 -7.75 19.14
CA ARG A 126 24.66 -9.14 18.95
C ARG A 126 26.18 -9.22 19.00
N GLN A 127 26.91 -8.28 18.43
CA GLN A 127 28.36 -8.22 18.51
C GLN A 127 28.86 -7.96 19.94
N GLU A 128 28.22 -7.05 20.68
CA GLU A 128 28.53 -6.76 22.05
C GLU A 128 28.39 -8.03 22.94
N ARG A 129 27.33 -8.81 22.75
CA ARG A 129 27.13 -10.07 23.46
C ARG A 129 28.18 -11.13 23.13
N LEU A 130 28.68 -11.15 21.89
CA LEU A 130 29.72 -12.11 21.50
C LEU A 130 31.11 -11.70 22.00
N ASN A 131 31.33 -10.41 22.21
CA ASN A 131 32.61 -9.84 22.66
C ASN A 131 32.64 -9.63 24.21
N SER A 132 31.57 -9.90 24.93
CA SER A 132 31.54 -9.82 26.40
C SER A 132 32.20 -11.07 26.96
N PRO A 133 33.37 -10.97 27.64
CA PRO A 133 33.98 -12.11 28.32
C PRO A 133 33.10 -12.57 29.48
N SER A 134 32.84 -13.85 29.50
CA SER A 134 32.16 -14.56 30.59
C SER A 134 32.98 -14.53 31.90
#